data_ebffd805c39e422f7f43b4cf0a006d1b
#
_entry.id   ebffd805c39e422f7f43b4cf0a006d1b
#
_cell.length_a   1.000
_cell.length_b   1.000
_cell.length_c   1.000
_cell.angle_alpha   90.00
_cell.angle_beta   90.00
_cell.angle_gamma   90.00
#
_symmetry.space_group_name_H-M   'P 1'
#
loop_
_entity.id
_entity.type
_entity.pdbx_description
1 polymer ?
#
loop_
_entity_poly.entity_id
_entity_poly.type
_entity_poly.pdbx_seq_one_letter_code
_entity_poly.pdbx_strand_id
1 'polypeptide(L)'
;MKPRIDWIIHGCANGVVCEYFGETENGFLPGACNFHTHGMEKYSHLDFQMTLAYPPQELCRILNTMGLRVQVGERFKNGDMVSGIYEDCDVRLTEFEETGRKVLRIIVPDKHNRFPEDSECETPYQLQSLATEDIWQEGGFRQ
;
A
#
# COMPACT_ATOMS: atom_id res chain seq x y z
N MET A 1 8.85 26.07 2.28
CA MET A 1 9.64 25.02 1.63
C MET A 1 8.71 24.06 0.90
N LYS A 2 9.08 23.71 -0.30
CA LYS A 2 8.25 22.79 -1.07
C LYS A 2 8.37 21.37 -0.54
N PRO A 3 7.26 20.65 -0.39
CA PRO A 3 7.34 19.21 -0.06
C PRO A 3 8.06 18.46 -1.17
N ARG A 4 8.82 17.47 -0.78
CA ARG A 4 9.49 16.62 -1.75
C ARG A 4 9.69 15.24 -1.16
N ILE A 5 9.83 14.27 -2.05
CA ILE A 5 10.00 12.89 -1.66
C ILE A 5 11.41 12.70 -1.13
N ASP A 6 11.52 12.32 0.14
CA ASP A 6 12.81 12.05 0.78
C ASP A 6 12.81 10.68 1.45
N TRP A 7 12.00 9.78 0.95
CA TRP A 7 11.94 8.39 1.37
C TRP A 7 12.05 7.53 0.12
N ILE A 8 12.26 6.22 0.33
CA ILE A 8 12.30 5.28 -0.78
C ILE A 8 11.11 4.34 -0.69
N ILE A 9 10.81 3.70 -1.79
CA ILE A 9 9.76 2.70 -1.86
C ILE A 9 10.42 1.38 -2.23
N HIS A 10 10.23 0.39 -1.36
CA HIS A 10 10.68 -0.97 -1.63
C HIS A 10 9.51 -1.76 -2.18
N GLY A 11 9.76 -2.54 -3.22
CA GLY A 11 8.73 -3.37 -3.82
C GLY A 11 9.18 -4.82 -3.87
N CYS A 12 8.26 -5.70 -3.54
CA CYS A 12 8.49 -7.14 -3.63
C CYS A 12 7.29 -7.75 -4.34
N ALA A 13 7.55 -8.41 -5.45
CA ALA A 13 6.52 -9.10 -6.20
C ALA A 13 7.15 -10.39 -6.71
N ASN A 14 6.44 -11.51 -6.56
CA ASN A 14 6.95 -12.81 -6.97
C ASN A 14 8.31 -13.14 -6.32
N GLY A 15 8.53 -12.64 -5.10
CA GLY A 15 9.78 -12.90 -4.41
C GLY A 15 10.96 -12.03 -4.83
N VAL A 16 10.78 -11.13 -5.77
CA VAL A 16 11.82 -10.23 -6.22
C VAL A 16 11.67 -8.88 -5.53
N VAL A 17 12.75 -8.39 -4.95
CA VAL A 17 12.74 -7.13 -4.21
C VAL A 17 13.44 -6.07 -5.05
N CYS A 18 12.78 -4.93 -5.20
CA CYS A 18 13.31 -3.79 -5.95
C CYS A 18 13.11 -2.51 -5.14
N GLU A 19 13.87 -1.49 -5.48
CA GLU A 19 13.71 -0.17 -4.88
C GLU A 19 13.23 0.81 -5.93
N TYR A 20 12.32 1.67 -5.53
CA TYR A 20 11.77 2.70 -6.40
C TYR A 20 11.89 4.05 -5.70
N PHE A 21 12.12 5.09 -6.47
CA PHE A 21 12.31 6.45 -5.95
C PHE A 21 11.20 7.37 -6.44
N GLY A 22 9.98 6.89 -6.40
CA GLY A 22 8.83 7.71 -6.75
C GLY A 22 8.30 7.49 -8.13
N GLU A 23 9.06 6.84 -9.00
CA GLU A 23 8.56 6.50 -10.32
C GLU A 23 9.16 5.18 -10.78
N THR A 24 8.45 4.52 -11.65
CA THR A 24 8.89 3.27 -12.23
C THR A 24 8.57 3.29 -13.71
N GLU A 25 9.25 2.44 -14.44
CA GLU A 25 9.04 2.37 -15.87
C GLU A 25 8.06 1.31 -16.28
N ASN A 26 7.82 0.38 -15.43
CA ASN A 26 7.09 -0.79 -15.87
C ASN A 26 5.66 -0.74 -15.50
N GLY A 27 4.88 -1.49 -16.24
CA GLY A 27 3.47 -1.57 -16.04
C GLY A 27 3.11 -2.55 -14.95
N PHE A 28 2.17 -3.37 -15.24
CA PHE A 28 1.44 -4.18 -14.29
C PHE A 28 2.28 -5.28 -13.63
N LEU A 29 2.09 -5.46 -12.33
CA LEU A 29 2.65 -6.57 -11.58
C LEU A 29 1.57 -7.63 -11.40
N PRO A 30 1.85 -8.88 -11.73
CA PRO A 30 0.82 -9.91 -11.61
C PRO A 30 0.62 -10.32 -10.16
N GLY A 31 -0.63 -10.65 -9.81
CA GLY A 31 -0.96 -11.22 -8.52
C GLY A 31 -0.82 -10.23 -7.39
N ALA A 32 -0.26 -10.68 -6.27
CA ALA A 32 -0.09 -9.85 -5.09
C ALA A 32 1.33 -9.30 -5.01
N CYS A 33 1.49 -8.22 -4.28
CA CYS A 33 2.79 -7.60 -4.11
C CYS A 33 2.93 -7.06 -2.68
N ASN A 34 4.09 -6.53 -2.38
CA ASN A 34 4.33 -5.84 -1.12
C ASN A 34 5.18 -4.62 -1.45
N PHE A 35 4.52 -3.48 -1.61
CA PHE A 35 5.18 -2.21 -1.80
C PHE A 35 5.03 -1.39 -0.53
N HIS A 36 6.11 -0.81 -0.05
CA HIS A 36 6.04 0.00 1.17
C HIS A 36 7.05 1.12 1.13
N THR A 37 6.72 2.21 1.83
CA THR A 37 7.67 3.30 2.02
C THR A 37 8.70 2.89 3.06
N HIS A 38 9.85 3.55 3.02
CA HIS A 38 10.89 3.35 4.01
C HIS A 38 11.49 4.72 4.31
N GLY A 39 11.22 5.24 5.50
CA GLY A 39 11.70 6.56 5.88
C GLY A 39 10.69 7.45 6.57
N MET A 40 9.46 6.97 6.79
CA MET A 40 8.45 7.79 7.49
C MET A 40 8.81 8.01 8.96
N GLU A 41 9.71 7.19 9.52
CA GLU A 41 10.10 7.34 10.92
C GLU A 41 10.74 8.71 11.18
N LYS A 42 11.33 9.35 10.17
CA LYS A 42 11.89 10.70 10.35
C LYS A 42 10.80 11.72 10.66
N TYR A 43 9.55 11.38 10.38
CA TYR A 43 8.40 12.20 10.72
C TYR A 43 7.62 11.64 11.92
N SER A 44 8.20 10.67 12.62
CA SER A 44 7.56 9.99 13.75
C SER A 44 6.26 9.32 13.33
N HIS A 45 6.28 8.65 12.20
CA HIS A 45 5.10 8.05 11.60
C HIS A 45 5.43 6.65 11.09
N LEU A 46 4.43 5.78 11.09
CA LEU A 46 4.58 4.45 10.50
C LEU A 46 4.71 4.57 8.98
N ASP A 47 5.46 3.65 8.41
CA ASP A 47 5.53 3.55 6.97
C ASP A 47 4.22 3.00 6.41
N PHE A 48 3.98 3.26 5.13
CA PHE A 48 2.78 2.81 4.43
C PHE A 48 3.08 1.62 3.55
N GLN A 49 2.08 0.76 3.38
CA GLN A 49 2.24 -0.46 2.61
C GLN A 49 1.03 -0.66 1.71
N MET A 50 1.26 -1.26 0.54
CA MET A 50 0.18 -1.72 -0.33
C MET A 50 0.48 -3.12 -0.81
N THR A 51 -0.56 -3.94 -0.90
CA THR A 51 -0.41 -5.33 -1.33
C THR A 51 -1.23 -5.66 -2.58
N LEU A 52 -2.00 -4.70 -3.10
CA LEU A 52 -2.68 -4.90 -4.37
C LEU A 52 -1.69 -4.86 -5.52
N ALA A 53 -1.91 -5.72 -6.50
CA ALA A 53 -1.03 -5.80 -7.65
C ALA A 53 -1.43 -4.78 -8.72
N TYR A 54 -1.32 -3.52 -8.37
CA TYR A 54 -1.50 -2.43 -9.32
C TYR A 54 -0.18 -2.19 -10.06
N PRO A 55 -0.23 -1.48 -11.18
CA PRO A 55 1.01 -1.06 -11.84
C PRO A 55 1.90 -0.30 -10.87
N PRO A 56 3.22 -0.48 -10.96
CA PRO A 56 4.13 0.19 -10.01
C PRO A 56 3.97 1.70 -9.95
N GLN A 57 3.66 2.35 -11.09
CA GLN A 57 3.43 3.79 -11.10
C GLN A 57 2.27 4.18 -10.22
N GLU A 58 1.20 3.39 -10.24
CA GLU A 58 0.04 3.67 -9.41
C GLU A 58 0.33 3.44 -7.94
N LEU A 59 1.05 2.38 -7.62
CA LEU A 59 1.45 2.11 -6.24
C LEU A 59 2.31 3.24 -5.70
N CYS A 60 3.29 3.68 -6.50
CA CYS A 60 4.15 4.78 -6.09
C CYS A 60 3.38 6.08 -5.94
N ARG A 61 2.42 6.34 -6.82
CA ARG A 61 1.58 7.54 -6.71
C ARG A 61 0.87 7.57 -5.36
N ILE A 62 0.25 6.45 -4.99
CA ILE A 62 -0.53 6.40 -3.76
C ILE A 62 0.38 6.51 -2.54
N LEU A 63 1.45 5.73 -2.53
CA LEU A 63 2.37 5.74 -1.39
C LEU A 63 3.02 7.11 -1.23
N ASN A 64 3.42 7.74 -2.32
CA ASN A 64 4.02 9.07 -2.25
C ASN A 64 3.02 10.13 -1.84
N THR A 65 1.77 10.01 -2.28
CA THR A 65 0.73 10.93 -1.85
C THR A 65 0.58 10.90 -0.33
N MET A 66 0.54 9.69 0.24
CA MET A 66 0.43 9.57 1.69
C MET A 66 1.67 10.10 2.40
N GLY A 67 2.84 9.80 1.85
CA GLY A 67 4.10 10.29 2.44
C GLY A 67 4.17 11.81 2.44
N LEU A 68 3.77 12.44 1.34
CA LEU A 68 3.79 13.91 1.27
C LEU A 68 2.82 14.53 2.27
N ARG A 69 1.67 13.89 2.50
CA ARG A 69 0.72 14.38 3.49
C ARG A 69 1.28 14.31 4.91
N VAL A 70 2.01 13.24 5.22
CA VAL A 70 2.70 13.13 6.51
C VAL A 70 3.76 14.21 6.62
N GLN A 71 4.51 14.44 5.55
CA GLN A 71 5.60 15.42 5.55
C GLN A 71 5.09 16.83 5.86
N VAL A 72 3.88 17.17 5.40
CA VAL A 72 3.31 18.49 5.66
C VAL A 72 2.51 18.54 6.96
N GLY A 73 2.51 17.48 7.76
CA GLY A 73 1.98 17.53 9.10
C GLY A 73 0.76 16.68 9.40
N GLU A 74 0.20 15.99 8.40
CA GLU A 74 -0.94 15.13 8.69
C GLU A 74 -0.46 13.88 9.42
N ARG A 75 -1.35 13.31 10.20
CA ARG A 75 -1.07 12.10 10.98
C ARG A 75 -2.18 11.09 10.76
N PHE A 76 -1.80 9.84 10.60
CA PHE A 76 -2.73 8.77 10.29
C PHE A 76 -2.53 7.61 11.27
N LYS A 77 -3.59 6.87 11.52
CA LYS A 77 -3.54 5.75 12.45
C LYS A 77 -4.46 4.65 11.98
N ASN A 78 -4.38 3.52 12.63
CA ASN A 78 -5.18 2.35 12.33
C ASN A 78 -6.66 2.70 12.34
N GLY A 79 -7.36 2.31 11.28
CA GLY A 79 -8.80 2.52 11.15
C GLY A 79 -9.18 3.80 10.44
N ASP A 80 -8.23 4.69 10.15
CA ASP A 80 -8.55 5.95 9.47
C ASP A 80 -9.04 5.69 8.06
N MET A 81 -10.09 6.44 7.68
CA MET A 81 -10.52 6.50 6.29
C MET A 81 -9.92 7.74 5.67
N VAL A 82 -9.37 7.59 4.48
CA VAL A 82 -8.62 8.67 3.83
C VAL A 82 -9.24 8.99 2.49
N SER A 83 -9.60 10.25 2.32
CA SER A 83 -10.11 10.75 1.04
C SER A 83 -8.97 11.39 0.25
N GLY A 84 -9.23 11.64 -1.03
CA GLY A 84 -8.27 12.34 -1.87
C GLY A 84 -7.30 11.45 -2.62
N ILE A 85 -7.34 10.14 -2.40
CA ILE A 85 -6.54 9.20 -3.17
C ILE A 85 -7.23 8.87 -4.49
N TYR A 86 -8.54 8.62 -4.42
CA TYR A 86 -9.40 8.38 -5.58
C TYR A 86 -10.60 9.30 -5.49
N GLU A 87 -11.18 9.62 -6.65
CA GLU A 87 -12.34 10.51 -6.68
C GLU A 87 -13.62 9.84 -6.19
N ASP A 88 -13.73 8.54 -6.41
CA ASP A 88 -14.99 7.84 -6.21
C ASP A 88 -14.99 6.94 -4.99
N CYS A 89 -13.92 6.92 -4.21
CA CYS A 89 -13.91 6.13 -2.97
C CYS A 89 -12.82 6.61 -2.03
N ASP A 90 -13.01 6.25 -0.76
CA ASP A 90 -11.95 6.45 0.24
C ASP A 90 -11.17 5.16 0.39
N VAL A 91 -9.94 5.26 0.90
CA VAL A 91 -9.17 4.10 1.28
C VAL A 91 -9.13 4.03 2.80
N ARG A 92 -8.85 2.85 3.33
CA ARG A 92 -8.80 2.65 4.78
C ARG A 92 -7.40 2.20 5.17
N LEU A 93 -6.94 2.69 6.31
CA LEU A 93 -5.62 2.33 6.83
C LEU A 93 -5.77 1.27 7.91
N THR A 94 -4.99 0.21 7.80
CA THR A 94 -5.01 -0.87 8.78
C THR A 94 -3.59 -1.16 9.19
N GLU A 95 -3.35 -1.23 10.50
CA GLU A 95 -2.02 -1.50 11.02
C GLU A 95 -1.72 -2.99 10.91
N PHE A 96 -0.56 -3.31 10.36
CA PHE A 96 -0.06 -4.68 10.27
C PHE A 96 1.35 -4.72 10.82
N GLU A 97 1.72 -5.86 11.38
CA GLU A 97 3.10 -6.10 11.77
C GLU A 97 3.70 -7.08 10.77
N GLU A 98 4.72 -6.62 10.04
CA GLU A 98 5.34 -7.40 8.99
C GLU A 98 6.84 -7.36 9.17
N THR A 99 7.47 -8.53 9.16
CA THR A 99 8.93 -8.65 9.30
C THR A 99 9.48 -7.88 10.50
N GLY A 100 8.72 -7.91 11.60
CA GLY A 100 9.17 -7.31 12.86
C GLY A 100 8.94 -5.82 12.96
N ARG A 101 8.19 -5.21 12.05
CA ARG A 101 7.90 -3.79 12.13
C ARG A 101 6.43 -3.54 11.81
N LYS A 102 5.91 -2.42 12.34
CA LYS A 102 4.53 -2.04 12.09
C LYS A 102 4.45 -1.14 10.88
N VAL A 103 3.42 -1.35 10.08
CA VAL A 103 3.14 -0.51 8.92
C VAL A 103 1.65 -0.22 8.88
N LEU A 104 1.27 0.86 8.19
CA LEU A 104 -0.12 1.14 7.89
C LEU A 104 -0.38 0.71 6.46
N ARG A 105 -1.18 -0.33 6.32
CA ARG A 105 -1.53 -0.84 4.99
C ARG A 105 -2.70 -0.05 4.44
N ILE A 106 -2.54 0.41 3.21
CA ILE A 106 -3.58 1.16 2.50
C ILE A 106 -4.49 0.15 1.84
N ILE A 107 -5.73 0.05 2.34
CA ILE A 107 -6.71 -0.91 1.87
C ILE A 107 -7.64 -0.19 0.89
N VAL A 108 -7.67 -0.67 -0.34
CA VAL A 108 -8.51 -0.10 -1.39
C VAL A 108 -9.74 -0.97 -1.52
N PRO A 109 -10.96 -0.39 -1.53
CA PRO A 109 -12.17 -1.21 -1.72
C PRO A 109 -12.28 -1.68 -3.17
N ASP A 110 -13.12 -2.68 -3.38
CA ASP A 110 -13.35 -3.19 -4.74
C ASP A 110 -14.20 -2.19 -5.54
N LYS A 111 -14.54 -2.57 -6.78
CA LYS A 111 -15.27 -1.68 -7.69
C LYS A 111 -16.65 -1.29 -7.18
N HIS A 112 -17.19 -2.05 -6.25
CA HIS A 112 -18.50 -1.77 -5.66
C HIS A 112 -18.34 -1.15 -4.28
N ASN A 113 -17.15 -0.64 -3.97
CA ASN A 113 -16.85 0.06 -2.73
C ASN A 113 -16.99 -0.85 -1.49
N ARG A 114 -16.62 -2.13 -1.64
CA ARG A 114 -16.67 -3.09 -0.55
C ARG A 114 -15.25 -3.36 -0.05
N PHE A 115 -15.10 -3.37 1.27
CA PHE A 115 -13.82 -3.66 1.92
C PHE A 115 -13.70 -5.16 2.21
N PRO A 116 -12.50 -5.65 2.56
CA PRO A 116 -12.27 -7.09 2.70
C PRO A 116 -13.18 -7.84 3.66
N GLU A 117 -13.71 -7.18 4.68
CA GLU A 117 -14.60 -7.85 5.63
C GLU A 117 -15.97 -8.12 5.04
N ASP A 118 -16.31 -7.52 3.92
CA ASP A 118 -17.57 -7.79 3.23
C ASP A 118 -17.44 -9.10 2.49
N SER A 119 -18.37 -10.03 2.71
CA SER A 119 -18.29 -11.35 2.10
C SER A 119 -18.37 -11.31 0.58
N GLU A 120 -18.85 -10.18 0.00
CA GLU A 120 -18.97 -10.04 -1.44
C GLU A 120 -17.81 -9.25 -2.05
N CYS A 121 -16.83 -8.89 -1.24
CA CYS A 121 -15.67 -8.18 -1.74
C CYS A 121 -14.93 -9.04 -2.76
N GLU A 122 -14.60 -8.46 -3.90
CA GLU A 122 -14.04 -9.19 -5.03
C GLU A 122 -12.55 -9.48 -4.87
N THR A 123 -12.12 -10.54 -5.55
CA THR A 123 -10.70 -10.86 -5.65
C THR A 123 -10.05 -9.90 -6.64
N PRO A 124 -8.88 -9.33 -6.37
CA PRO A 124 -8.00 -9.63 -5.24
C PRO A 124 -8.19 -8.70 -4.04
N TYR A 125 -9.21 -7.87 -4.05
CA TYR A 125 -9.36 -6.82 -3.03
C TYR A 125 -9.53 -7.41 -1.63
N GLN A 126 -10.22 -8.54 -1.50
CA GLN A 126 -10.44 -9.13 -0.20
C GLN A 126 -9.15 -9.68 0.42
N LEU A 127 -8.13 -9.90 -0.39
CA LEU A 127 -6.87 -10.45 0.11
C LEU A 127 -6.05 -9.43 0.89
N GLN A 128 -6.41 -8.17 0.81
CA GLN A 128 -5.64 -7.12 1.48
C GLN A 128 -5.66 -7.23 2.99
N SER A 129 -6.57 -8.01 3.56
CA SER A 129 -6.64 -8.20 5.01
C SER A 129 -5.71 -9.29 5.52
N LEU A 130 -4.97 -9.96 4.65
CA LEU A 130 -4.09 -11.06 5.02
C LEU A 130 -2.65 -10.58 5.12
N ALA A 131 -1.84 -11.31 5.91
CA ALA A 131 -0.40 -11.08 5.90
C ALA A 131 0.15 -11.36 4.50
N THR A 132 1.26 -10.71 4.14
CA THR A 132 1.78 -10.83 2.77
C THR A 132 2.08 -12.25 2.38
N GLU A 133 2.65 -13.05 3.28
CA GLU A 133 2.95 -14.43 2.93
C GLU A 133 1.67 -15.23 2.66
N ASP A 134 0.59 -14.93 3.35
CA ASP A 134 -0.69 -15.60 3.12
C ASP A 134 -1.31 -15.14 1.81
N ILE A 135 -1.16 -13.86 1.48
CA ILE A 135 -1.64 -13.35 0.19
C ILE A 135 -0.96 -14.07 -0.95
N TRP A 136 0.34 -14.28 -0.84
CA TRP A 136 1.08 -14.94 -1.91
C TRP A 136 0.59 -16.35 -2.14
N GLN A 137 0.23 -17.06 -1.09
CA GLN A 137 -0.31 -18.41 -1.23
C GLN A 137 -1.71 -18.38 -1.83
N GLU A 138 -2.56 -17.49 -1.34
CA GLU A 138 -3.94 -17.40 -1.81
C GLU A 138 -4.03 -16.74 -3.17
N GLY A 139 -3.12 -15.82 -3.46
CA GLY A 139 -3.18 -15.03 -4.67
C GLY A 139 -2.61 -15.71 -5.91
N GLY A 140 -2.12 -16.93 -5.79
CA GLY A 140 -1.68 -17.65 -6.97
C GLY A 140 -0.22 -17.48 -7.34
N PHE A 141 0.61 -17.00 -6.43
CA PHE A 141 2.05 -16.91 -6.69
C PHE A 141 2.77 -18.22 -6.46
N ARG A 142 2.07 -19.23 -6.03
CA ARG A 142 2.68 -20.54 -5.84
C ARG A 142 3.11 -21.10 -7.17
N GLN A 143 4.17 -21.79 -7.15
CA GLN A 143 4.67 -22.48 -8.33
C GLN A 143 4.06 -23.85 -8.48
#